data_0ccee76f145932d078afa00e128249ff
#
_entry.id   0ccee76f145932d078afa00e128249ff
#
_cell.length_a   1.000
_cell.length_b   1.000
_cell.length_c   1.000
_cell.angle_alpha   90.00
_cell.angle_beta   90.00
_cell.angle_gamma   90.00
#
_symmetry.space_group_name_H-M   'P 1'
#
loop_
_entity.id
_entity.type
_entity.pdbx_description
1 polymer ?
#
loop_
_entity_poly.entity_id
_entity_poly.type
_entity_poly.pdbx_seq_one_letter_code
_entity_poly.pdbx_strand_id
1 'polypeptide(L)'
;MGVRSAIMTHTLLVVALVLVALVLIVALVRALKRHKNPAPTPLLGAIGFVTDFLDTLGIGSFAVTTSLFKFFRVVPDERIPGTLNVGHALPTVVEALIYIVIVAVEPKTLLLLIVASIAGAWLGAGFVARWPRRYVQIGMGTALLAAAVLFILTGIFGSHFGLSGSALGLDGPRLWIAVAINFCLGALMTVGIGLYAPCMIMVSLLGMSPVAAFPIMMGSCAFLMPIASLRFIRFDAISMRAVLGLTLGGIPGVLIAAYIVKSLPLGAVRWLVVVVVLYASYVMLRSAFAPRPDTTEYAYEA
;
A
#
# COMPACT_ATOMS: atom_id res chain seq x y z
N MET A 1 24.98 -9.91 19.55
CA MET A 1 23.99 -10.73 18.85
C MET A 1 23.21 -9.97 17.77
N GLY A 2 23.16 -8.63 17.80
CA GLY A 2 22.28 -7.83 16.96
C GLY A 2 22.59 -7.74 15.46
N VAL A 3 23.83 -7.46 15.03
CA VAL A 3 24.14 -7.13 13.63
C VAL A 3 24.00 -8.33 12.70
N ARG A 4 24.48 -9.49 13.07
CA ARG A 4 24.33 -10.73 12.26
C ARG A 4 22.87 -11.14 12.10
N SER A 5 22.08 -11.03 13.16
CA SER A 5 20.64 -11.33 13.11
C SER A 5 19.89 -10.35 12.20
N ALA A 6 20.22 -9.06 12.24
CA ALA A 6 19.62 -8.05 11.38
C ALA A 6 19.93 -8.31 9.89
N ILE A 7 21.20 -8.54 9.56
CA ILE A 7 21.61 -8.86 8.18
C ILE A 7 20.89 -10.12 7.67
N MET A 8 20.85 -11.17 8.50
CA MET A 8 20.17 -12.42 8.13
C MET A 8 18.67 -12.20 7.86
N THR A 9 17.97 -11.44 8.71
CA THR A 9 16.55 -11.14 8.52
C THR A 9 16.29 -10.33 7.24
N HIS A 10 17.10 -9.29 6.99
CA HIS A 10 16.98 -8.50 5.76
C HIS A 10 17.24 -9.37 4.52
N THR A 11 18.29 -10.22 4.54
CA THR A 11 18.57 -11.14 3.44
C THR A 11 17.43 -12.11 3.20
N LEU A 12 16.85 -12.69 4.26
CA LEU A 12 15.71 -13.58 4.17
C LEU A 12 14.48 -12.88 3.57
N LEU A 13 14.16 -11.65 4.00
CA LEU A 13 13.06 -10.87 3.46
C LEU A 13 13.28 -10.55 1.97
N VAL A 14 14.47 -10.13 1.59
CA VAL A 14 14.80 -9.84 0.18
C VAL A 14 14.67 -11.10 -0.67
N VAL A 15 15.22 -12.23 -0.23
CA VAL A 15 15.10 -13.51 -0.96
C VAL A 15 13.62 -13.93 -1.07
N ALA A 16 12.85 -13.82 0.01
CA ALA A 16 11.43 -14.15 0.00
C ALA A 16 10.63 -13.23 -0.96
N LEU A 17 10.92 -11.91 -0.99
CA LEU A 17 10.31 -10.97 -1.94
C LEU A 17 10.64 -11.33 -3.39
N VAL A 18 11.89 -11.67 -3.69
CA VAL A 18 12.29 -12.10 -5.03
C VAL A 18 11.56 -13.38 -5.44
N LEU A 19 11.45 -14.36 -4.54
CA LEU A 19 10.72 -15.60 -4.82
C LEU A 19 9.23 -15.34 -5.09
N VAL A 20 8.59 -14.50 -4.28
CA VAL A 20 7.17 -14.12 -4.45
C VAL A 20 6.98 -13.37 -5.77
N ALA A 21 7.89 -12.45 -6.13
CA ALA A 21 7.86 -11.75 -7.41
C ALA A 21 7.99 -12.72 -8.60
N LEU A 22 8.91 -13.68 -8.51
CA LEU A 22 9.08 -14.70 -9.58
C LEU A 22 7.82 -15.55 -9.75
N VAL A 23 7.18 -15.98 -8.66
CA VAL A 23 5.91 -16.72 -8.73
C VAL A 23 4.83 -15.87 -9.40
N LEU A 24 4.73 -14.58 -9.04
CA LEU A 24 3.77 -13.68 -9.66
C LEU A 24 4.06 -13.46 -11.14
N ILE A 25 5.32 -13.25 -11.52
CA ILE A 25 5.72 -13.08 -12.93
C ILE A 25 5.35 -14.32 -13.74
N VAL A 26 5.63 -15.52 -13.23
CA VAL A 26 5.26 -16.77 -13.90
C VAL A 26 3.73 -16.88 -14.06
N ALA A 27 2.97 -16.51 -13.03
CA ALA A 27 1.50 -16.51 -13.08
C ALA A 27 0.98 -15.49 -14.12
N LEU A 28 1.54 -14.29 -14.15
CA LEU A 28 1.21 -13.25 -15.13
C LEU A 28 1.53 -13.67 -16.57
N VAL A 29 2.71 -14.23 -16.81
CA VAL A 29 3.10 -14.72 -18.15
C VAL A 29 2.18 -15.83 -18.62
N ARG A 30 1.78 -16.74 -17.71
CA ARG A 30 0.80 -17.79 -18.07
C ARG A 30 -0.59 -17.20 -18.36
N ALA A 31 -1.04 -16.24 -17.57
CA ALA A 31 -2.31 -15.55 -17.78
C ALA A 31 -2.29 -14.76 -19.09
N LEU A 32 -1.19 -14.07 -19.40
CA LEU A 32 -1.01 -13.28 -20.60
C LEU A 32 -1.26 -14.10 -21.89
N LYS A 33 -0.83 -15.36 -21.90
CA LYS A 33 -1.04 -16.27 -23.04
C LYS A 33 -2.51 -16.62 -23.30
N ARG A 34 -3.40 -16.34 -22.35
CA ARG A 34 -4.85 -16.60 -22.47
C ARG A 34 -5.62 -15.40 -23.02
N HIS A 35 -5.02 -14.20 -22.98
CA HIS A 35 -5.68 -12.97 -23.41
C HIS A 35 -5.29 -12.59 -24.84
N LYS A 36 -6.29 -12.28 -25.66
CA LYS A 36 -6.08 -11.73 -27.01
C LYS A 36 -5.77 -10.24 -26.89
N ASN A 37 -4.70 -9.80 -27.53
CA ASN A 37 -4.30 -8.39 -27.60
C ASN A 37 -4.18 -7.66 -26.24
N PRO A 38 -3.28 -8.13 -25.32
CA PRO A 38 -3.14 -7.56 -23.98
C PRO A 38 -2.28 -6.28 -23.95
N ALA A 39 -1.88 -5.72 -25.09
CA ALA A 39 -1.00 -4.57 -25.14
C ALA A 39 -1.59 -3.37 -24.35
N PRO A 40 -0.84 -2.77 -23.42
CA PRO A 40 -1.30 -1.63 -22.65
C PRO A 40 -1.37 -0.38 -23.53
N THR A 41 -2.31 0.52 -23.21
CA THR A 41 -2.33 1.84 -23.83
C THR A 41 -1.33 2.79 -23.12
N PRO A 42 -0.85 3.84 -23.81
CA PRO A 42 -0.02 4.86 -23.16
C PRO A 42 -0.68 5.49 -21.93
N LEU A 43 -2.01 5.68 -21.99
CA LEU A 43 -2.78 6.19 -20.83
C LEU A 43 -2.65 5.29 -19.61
N LEU A 44 -2.77 3.97 -19.78
CA LEU A 44 -2.64 3.01 -18.67
C LEU A 44 -1.23 2.98 -18.11
N GLY A 45 -0.21 3.14 -18.96
CA GLY A 45 1.18 3.31 -18.53
C GLY A 45 1.39 4.62 -17.76
N ALA A 46 0.83 5.73 -18.23
CA ALA A 46 0.90 7.01 -17.52
C ALA A 46 0.17 6.96 -16.17
N ILE A 47 -0.99 6.29 -16.09
CA ILE A 47 -1.70 6.06 -14.83
C ILE A 47 -0.79 5.26 -13.87
N GLY A 48 -0.20 4.15 -14.33
CA GLY A 48 0.72 3.35 -13.51
C GLY A 48 1.90 4.18 -13.01
N PHE A 49 2.54 4.94 -13.89
CA PHE A 49 3.66 5.80 -13.51
C PHE A 49 3.29 6.80 -12.41
N VAL A 50 2.20 7.56 -12.58
CA VAL A 50 1.80 8.58 -11.62
C VAL A 50 1.34 7.95 -10.30
N THR A 51 0.57 6.86 -10.36
CA THR A 51 0.01 6.27 -9.15
C THR A 51 1.06 5.54 -8.32
N ASP A 52 2.01 4.84 -8.91
CA ASP A 52 3.10 4.18 -8.18
C ASP A 52 4.19 5.19 -7.77
N PHE A 53 4.39 6.28 -8.51
CA PHE A 53 5.17 7.42 -8.02
C PHE A 53 4.59 7.98 -6.71
N LEU A 54 3.27 8.21 -6.66
CA LEU A 54 2.58 8.69 -5.46
C LEU A 54 2.55 7.62 -4.35
N ASP A 55 2.45 6.33 -4.71
CA ASP A 55 2.53 5.21 -3.78
C ASP A 55 3.84 5.21 -3.01
N THR A 56 4.95 5.37 -3.73
CA THR A 56 6.30 5.45 -3.17
C THR A 56 6.48 6.64 -2.21
N LEU A 57 5.75 7.73 -2.43
CA LEU A 57 5.67 8.85 -1.48
C LEU A 57 4.81 8.54 -0.24
N GLY A 58 4.14 7.39 -0.20
CA GLY A 58 3.28 6.97 0.91
C GLY A 58 1.80 7.34 0.76
N ILE A 59 1.39 7.95 -0.37
CA ILE A 59 0.00 8.36 -0.63
C ILE A 59 -0.92 7.15 -0.81
N GLY A 60 -0.38 6.06 -1.35
CA GLY A 60 -1.15 4.87 -1.69
C GLY A 60 -1.73 4.92 -3.12
N SER A 61 -1.46 3.89 -3.91
CA SER A 61 -1.86 3.81 -5.32
C SER A 61 -3.36 3.54 -5.51
N PHE A 62 -3.97 2.73 -4.64
CA PHE A 62 -5.31 2.15 -4.88
C PHE A 62 -6.42 3.18 -5.07
N ALA A 63 -6.50 4.18 -4.20
CA ALA A 63 -7.56 5.20 -4.28
C ALA A 63 -7.41 6.10 -5.51
N VAL A 64 -6.18 6.49 -5.82
CA VAL A 64 -5.86 7.33 -6.97
C VAL A 64 -6.15 6.59 -8.27
N THR A 65 -5.65 5.35 -8.40
CA THR A 65 -5.89 4.51 -9.59
C THR A 65 -7.37 4.22 -9.80
N THR A 66 -8.11 3.89 -8.71
CA THR A 66 -9.56 3.70 -8.79
C THR A 66 -10.25 4.94 -9.33
N SER A 67 -9.88 6.13 -8.84
CA SER A 67 -10.46 7.39 -9.30
C SER A 67 -10.16 7.65 -10.77
N LEU A 68 -8.93 7.41 -11.22
CA LEU A 68 -8.53 7.57 -12.63
C LEU A 68 -9.22 6.54 -13.53
N PHE A 69 -9.33 5.28 -13.10
CA PHE A 69 -10.03 4.24 -13.86
C PHE A 69 -11.51 4.59 -14.07
N LYS A 70 -12.16 5.11 -13.02
CA LYS A 70 -13.56 5.57 -13.12
C LYS A 70 -13.70 6.82 -13.98
N PHE A 71 -12.79 7.77 -13.85
CA PHE A 71 -12.80 9.01 -14.64
C PHE A 71 -12.62 8.73 -16.13
N PHE A 72 -11.65 7.90 -16.49
CA PHE A 72 -11.40 7.53 -17.89
C PHE A 72 -12.22 6.34 -18.39
N ARG A 73 -12.99 5.68 -17.51
CA ARG A 73 -13.83 4.51 -17.83
C ARG A 73 -13.05 3.36 -18.48
N VAL A 74 -11.83 3.11 -18.03
CA VAL A 74 -10.90 2.14 -18.67
C VAL A 74 -10.95 0.73 -18.10
N VAL A 75 -11.54 0.54 -16.91
CA VAL A 75 -11.67 -0.76 -16.24
C VAL A 75 -13.06 -0.87 -15.61
N PRO A 76 -13.83 -1.96 -15.86
CA PRO A 76 -15.10 -2.22 -15.18
C PRO A 76 -14.96 -2.33 -13.67
N ASP A 77 -15.95 -1.84 -12.92
CA ASP A 77 -15.90 -1.76 -11.46
C ASP A 77 -15.61 -3.12 -10.79
N GLU A 78 -16.17 -4.21 -11.33
CA GLU A 78 -15.98 -5.57 -10.79
C GLU A 78 -14.53 -6.05 -10.91
N ARG A 79 -13.79 -5.56 -11.92
CA ARG A 79 -12.40 -5.93 -12.17
C ARG A 79 -11.40 -4.98 -11.53
N ILE A 80 -11.83 -3.82 -11.01
CA ILE A 80 -10.93 -2.84 -10.40
C ILE A 80 -10.13 -3.47 -9.25
N PRO A 81 -10.72 -4.13 -8.24
CA PRO A 81 -9.94 -4.65 -7.10
C PRO A 81 -8.86 -5.65 -7.52
N GLY A 82 -9.18 -6.55 -8.45
CA GLY A 82 -8.22 -7.51 -8.97
C GLY A 82 -7.12 -6.84 -9.78
N THR A 83 -7.49 -5.90 -10.65
CA THR A 83 -6.55 -5.16 -11.50
C THR A 83 -5.57 -4.33 -10.67
N LEU A 84 -6.02 -3.69 -9.59
CA LEU A 84 -5.16 -2.94 -8.67
C LEU A 84 -4.16 -3.88 -7.98
N ASN A 85 -4.66 -4.98 -7.37
CA ASN A 85 -3.79 -5.92 -6.67
C ASN A 85 -2.72 -6.51 -7.58
N VAL A 86 -3.08 -6.86 -8.82
CA VAL A 86 -2.14 -7.50 -9.75
C VAL A 86 -1.21 -6.48 -10.40
N GLY A 87 -1.74 -5.33 -10.81
CA GLY A 87 -1.01 -4.31 -11.56
C GLY A 87 0.05 -3.59 -10.73
N HIS A 88 -0.26 -3.27 -9.47
CA HIS A 88 0.67 -2.62 -8.56
C HIS A 88 1.58 -3.59 -7.79
N ALA A 89 1.34 -4.91 -7.84
CA ALA A 89 2.10 -5.86 -7.02
C ALA A 89 3.60 -5.85 -7.31
N LEU A 90 4.03 -5.85 -8.58
CA LEU A 90 5.46 -5.79 -8.92
C LEU A 90 6.09 -4.42 -8.62
N PRO A 91 5.48 -3.26 -8.95
CA PRO A 91 5.95 -1.97 -8.45
C PRO A 91 6.15 -1.95 -6.93
N THR A 92 5.17 -2.43 -6.15
CA THR A 92 5.27 -2.49 -4.70
C THR A 92 6.37 -3.43 -4.20
N VAL A 93 6.64 -4.54 -4.90
CA VAL A 93 7.82 -5.38 -4.58
C VAL A 93 9.12 -4.59 -4.79
N VAL A 94 9.22 -3.80 -5.87
CA VAL A 94 10.40 -2.94 -6.11
C VAL A 94 10.54 -1.90 -5.00
N GLU A 95 9.46 -1.26 -4.57
CA GLU A 95 9.45 -0.35 -3.42
C GLU A 95 9.98 -1.03 -2.16
N ALA A 96 9.42 -2.19 -1.81
CA ALA A 96 9.82 -2.93 -0.62
C ALA A 96 11.29 -3.32 -0.65
N LEU A 97 11.80 -3.78 -1.79
CA LEU A 97 13.22 -4.12 -1.97
C LEU A 97 14.12 -2.90 -1.72
N ILE A 98 13.72 -1.73 -2.18
CA ILE A 98 14.47 -0.49 -1.96
C ILE A 98 14.43 -0.10 -0.49
N TYR A 99 13.23 0.05 0.09
CA TYR A 99 13.08 0.63 1.42
C TYR A 99 13.48 -0.30 2.56
N ILE A 100 13.34 -1.62 2.42
CA ILE A 100 13.87 -2.60 3.40
C ILE A 100 15.40 -2.51 3.49
N VAL A 101 16.08 -2.15 2.39
CA VAL A 101 17.54 -2.03 2.38
C VAL A 101 18.04 -0.68 2.89
N ILE A 102 17.35 0.42 2.53
CA ILE A 102 17.84 1.77 2.81
C ILE A 102 17.35 2.36 4.14
N VAL A 103 16.26 1.85 4.71
CA VAL A 103 15.66 2.36 5.95
C VAL A 103 15.87 1.38 7.09
N ALA A 104 16.52 1.85 8.15
CA ALA A 104 16.74 1.06 9.33
C ALA A 104 15.44 0.84 10.12
N VAL A 105 15.07 -0.42 10.32
CA VAL A 105 13.96 -0.85 11.19
C VAL A 105 14.42 -2.06 11.97
N GLU A 106 13.96 -2.17 13.22
CA GLU A 106 14.24 -3.35 14.03
C GLU A 106 13.65 -4.62 13.36
N PRO A 107 14.46 -5.65 13.10
CA PRO A 107 14.04 -6.82 12.34
C PRO A 107 12.84 -7.56 12.92
N LYS A 108 12.74 -7.64 14.25
CA LYS A 108 11.61 -8.27 14.95
C LYS A 108 10.31 -7.54 14.68
N THR A 109 10.30 -6.22 14.82
CA THR A 109 9.14 -5.36 14.56
C THR A 109 8.73 -5.47 13.09
N LEU A 110 9.69 -5.33 12.17
CA LEU A 110 9.43 -5.43 10.72
C LEU A 110 8.78 -6.76 10.36
N LEU A 111 9.37 -7.87 10.78
CA LEU A 111 8.90 -9.21 10.47
C LEU A 111 7.51 -9.48 11.04
N LEU A 112 7.28 -9.14 12.32
CA LEU A 112 5.98 -9.38 12.97
C LEU A 112 4.86 -8.57 12.32
N LEU A 113 5.11 -7.33 11.93
CA LEU A 113 4.10 -6.50 11.27
C LEU A 113 3.80 -6.98 9.84
N ILE A 114 4.81 -7.39 9.08
CA ILE A 114 4.61 -8.01 7.75
C ILE A 114 3.78 -9.29 7.88
N VAL A 115 4.17 -10.20 8.78
CA VAL A 115 3.43 -11.46 8.99
C VAL A 115 2.00 -11.21 9.45
N ALA A 116 1.79 -10.24 10.33
CA ALA A 116 0.46 -9.84 10.79
C ALA A 116 -0.43 -9.37 9.64
N SER A 117 0.08 -8.54 8.74
CA SER A 117 -0.69 -8.05 7.60
C SER A 117 -1.05 -9.17 6.61
N ILE A 118 -0.11 -10.11 6.35
CA ILE A 118 -0.37 -11.30 5.51
C ILE A 118 -1.45 -12.18 6.15
N ALA A 119 -1.32 -12.46 7.45
CA ALA A 119 -2.30 -13.24 8.20
C ALA A 119 -3.67 -12.56 8.20
N GLY A 120 -3.69 -11.22 8.36
CA GLY A 120 -4.91 -10.42 8.28
C GLY A 120 -5.58 -10.50 6.93
N ALA A 121 -4.82 -10.39 5.85
CA ALA A 121 -5.34 -10.54 4.50
C ALA A 121 -5.91 -11.94 4.25
N TRP A 122 -5.24 -12.95 4.72
CA TRP A 122 -5.65 -14.35 4.49
C TRP A 122 -6.84 -14.77 5.35
N LEU A 123 -6.80 -14.48 6.65
CA LEU A 123 -7.83 -14.89 7.62
C LEU A 123 -8.98 -13.89 7.71
N GLY A 124 -8.66 -12.60 7.64
CA GLY A 124 -9.59 -11.51 7.87
C GLY A 124 -10.43 -11.10 6.66
N ALA A 125 -9.97 -11.41 5.44
CA ALA A 125 -10.64 -11.00 4.21
C ALA A 125 -12.12 -11.39 4.15
N GLY A 126 -12.46 -12.61 4.52
CA GLY A 126 -13.85 -13.10 4.52
C GLY A 126 -14.74 -12.44 5.58
N PHE A 127 -14.16 -11.99 6.69
CA PHE A 127 -14.87 -11.31 7.77
C PHE A 127 -15.07 -9.82 7.43
N VAL A 128 -14.00 -9.14 7.02
CA VAL A 128 -14.01 -7.71 6.68
C VAL A 128 -14.83 -7.43 5.42
N ALA A 129 -14.88 -8.36 4.46
CA ALA A 129 -15.72 -8.23 3.26
C ALA A 129 -17.23 -8.06 3.58
N ARG A 130 -17.66 -8.47 4.77
CA ARG A 130 -19.05 -8.32 5.25
C ARG A 130 -19.31 -6.98 5.94
N TRP A 131 -18.26 -6.21 6.25
CA TRP A 131 -18.42 -4.93 6.94
C TRP A 131 -18.95 -3.86 5.98
N PRO A 132 -19.85 -3.00 6.45
CA PRO A 132 -20.33 -1.89 5.64
C PRO A 132 -19.17 -0.94 5.32
N ARG A 133 -18.70 -0.98 4.09
CA ARG A 133 -17.52 -0.24 3.61
C ARG A 133 -17.57 1.25 4.00
N ARG A 134 -18.79 1.85 3.98
CA ARG A 134 -19.02 3.24 4.34
C ARG A 134 -18.55 3.54 5.77
N TYR A 135 -18.95 2.71 6.76
CA TYR A 135 -18.58 2.94 8.16
C TYR A 135 -17.06 2.76 8.39
N VAL A 136 -16.44 1.80 7.70
CA VAL A 136 -14.99 1.61 7.77
C VAL A 136 -14.27 2.84 7.19
N GLN A 137 -14.72 3.37 6.07
CA GLN A 137 -14.14 4.57 5.45
C GLN A 137 -14.33 5.82 6.32
N ILE A 138 -15.49 5.99 6.95
CA ILE A 138 -15.72 7.11 7.88
C ILE A 138 -14.81 6.96 9.11
N GLY A 139 -14.79 5.78 9.75
CA GLY A 139 -13.96 5.54 10.94
C GLY A 139 -12.48 5.76 10.67
N MET A 140 -11.95 5.21 9.57
CA MET A 140 -10.56 5.40 9.20
C MET A 140 -10.27 6.85 8.77
N GLY A 141 -11.14 7.46 7.97
CA GLY A 141 -10.97 8.84 7.53
C GLY A 141 -10.95 9.83 8.69
N THR A 142 -11.83 9.68 9.66
CA THR A 142 -11.85 10.53 10.86
C THR A 142 -10.64 10.30 11.77
N ALA A 143 -10.22 9.04 11.95
CA ALA A 143 -9.01 8.70 12.71
C ALA A 143 -7.75 9.30 12.07
N LEU A 144 -7.63 9.21 10.74
CA LEU A 144 -6.52 9.82 9.99
C LEU A 144 -6.53 11.35 10.12
N LEU A 145 -7.71 11.99 10.05
CA LEU A 145 -7.83 13.44 10.23
C LEU A 145 -7.37 13.87 11.62
N ALA A 146 -7.87 13.19 12.66
CA ALA A 146 -7.47 13.47 14.04
C ALA A 146 -5.96 13.30 14.23
N ALA A 147 -5.37 12.26 13.66
CA ALA A 147 -3.94 12.02 13.71
C ALA A 147 -3.15 13.10 12.96
N ALA A 148 -3.58 13.54 11.77
CA ALA A 148 -2.93 14.64 11.04
C ALA A 148 -2.96 15.94 11.85
N VAL A 149 -4.08 16.25 12.48
CA VAL A 149 -4.20 17.42 13.38
C VAL A 149 -3.22 17.31 14.55
N LEU A 150 -3.12 16.15 15.20
CA LEU A 150 -2.14 15.92 16.27
C LEU A 150 -0.71 16.11 15.78
N PHE A 151 -0.36 15.60 14.60
CA PHE A 151 0.97 15.79 13.98
C PHE A 151 1.29 17.25 13.73
N ILE A 152 0.34 18.03 13.22
CA ILE A 152 0.51 19.47 12.98
C ILE A 152 0.70 20.20 14.30
N LEU A 153 -0.15 19.93 15.29
CA LEU A 153 -0.06 20.57 16.61
C LEU A 153 1.27 20.27 17.30
N THR A 154 1.75 19.02 17.24
CA THR A 154 3.06 18.65 17.81
C THR A 154 4.23 19.27 17.05
N GLY A 155 4.11 19.42 15.73
CA GLY A 155 5.12 20.09 14.90
C GLY A 155 5.24 21.59 15.18
N ILE A 156 4.11 22.25 15.49
CA ILE A 156 4.06 23.71 15.75
C ILE A 156 4.40 24.04 17.21
N PHE A 157 3.85 23.29 18.18
CA PHE A 157 3.98 23.59 19.61
C PHE A 157 5.11 22.84 20.32
N GLY A 158 5.95 22.12 19.58
CA GLY A 158 7.15 21.45 20.10
C GLY A 158 6.88 20.15 20.86
N SER A 159 7.92 19.61 21.45
CA SER A 159 8.03 18.25 21.98
C SER A 159 7.14 17.86 23.19
N HIS A 160 6.22 18.72 23.61
CA HIS A 160 5.40 18.49 24.82
C HIS A 160 4.43 17.30 24.71
N PHE A 161 4.10 16.83 23.51
CA PHE A 161 3.19 15.70 23.32
C PHE A 161 3.85 14.37 22.99
N GLY A 162 5.19 14.27 22.92
CA GLY A 162 5.91 13.01 22.77
C GLY A 162 5.62 12.18 21.51
N LEU A 163 4.93 12.74 20.51
CA LEU A 163 4.50 12.05 19.29
C LEU A 163 5.54 12.01 18.17
N SER A 164 6.68 12.65 18.35
CA SER A 164 7.82 12.56 17.43
C SER A 164 8.78 11.48 17.90
N GLY A 165 8.42 10.22 17.69
CA GLY A 165 9.28 9.10 18.00
C GLY A 165 10.51 9.04 17.10
N SER A 166 11.61 8.55 17.66
CA SER A 166 12.84 8.23 16.94
C SER A 166 13.16 6.74 16.99
N ALA A 167 12.30 5.94 17.63
CA ALA A 167 12.51 4.52 17.77
C ALA A 167 12.49 3.80 16.42
N LEU A 168 13.35 2.82 16.25
CA LEU A 168 13.42 1.99 15.05
C LEU A 168 12.63 0.69 15.19
N GLY A 169 12.06 0.43 16.37
CA GLY A 169 11.26 -0.75 16.65
C GLY A 169 10.34 -0.55 17.85
N LEU A 170 9.53 -1.55 18.14
CA LEU A 170 8.56 -1.59 19.23
C LEU A 170 8.78 -2.81 20.12
N ASP A 171 8.52 -2.64 21.41
CA ASP A 171 8.56 -3.71 22.40
C ASP A 171 7.32 -3.72 23.28
N GLY A 172 7.13 -4.84 23.99
CA GLY A 172 6.07 -5.00 24.96
C GLY A 172 4.66 -4.77 24.40
N PRO A 173 3.76 -4.12 25.14
CA PRO A 173 2.37 -3.90 24.71
C PRO A 173 2.22 -3.11 23.41
N ARG A 174 3.12 -2.15 23.14
CA ARG A 174 3.08 -1.34 21.91
C ARG A 174 3.27 -2.18 20.66
N LEU A 175 4.17 -3.17 20.71
CA LEU A 175 4.39 -4.11 19.61
C LEU A 175 3.13 -4.91 19.31
N TRP A 176 2.47 -5.44 20.34
CA TRP A 176 1.27 -6.25 20.16
C TRP A 176 0.06 -5.42 19.65
N ILE A 177 -0.04 -4.17 20.09
CA ILE A 177 -1.03 -3.22 19.53
C ILE A 177 -0.74 -3.00 18.04
N ALA A 178 0.51 -2.77 17.66
CA ALA A 178 0.90 -2.60 16.26
C ALA A 178 0.60 -3.85 15.42
N VAL A 179 0.89 -5.04 15.94
CA VAL A 179 0.59 -6.33 15.31
C VAL A 179 -0.92 -6.48 15.07
N ALA A 180 -1.75 -6.20 16.08
CA ALA A 180 -3.21 -6.28 15.96
C ALA A 180 -3.76 -5.29 14.92
N ILE A 181 -3.28 -4.04 14.96
CA ILE A 181 -3.68 -3.02 13.98
C ILE A 181 -3.24 -3.41 12.57
N ASN A 182 -1.99 -3.83 12.38
CA ASN A 182 -1.48 -4.18 11.05
C ASN A 182 -2.16 -5.45 10.49
N PHE A 183 -2.59 -6.38 11.34
CA PHE A 183 -3.46 -7.50 10.96
C PHE A 183 -4.80 -6.98 10.40
N CYS A 184 -5.45 -6.06 11.08
CA CYS A 184 -6.70 -5.44 10.61
C CYS A 184 -6.49 -4.67 9.30
N LEU A 185 -5.39 -3.92 9.17
CA LEU A 185 -5.04 -3.19 7.96
C LEU A 185 -4.81 -4.13 6.77
N GLY A 186 -4.14 -5.26 6.99
CA GLY A 186 -3.99 -6.31 5.97
C GLY A 186 -5.33 -6.87 5.50
N ALA A 187 -6.26 -7.12 6.43
CA ALA A 187 -7.62 -7.55 6.08
C ALA A 187 -8.38 -6.48 5.28
N LEU A 188 -8.32 -5.21 5.70
CA LEU A 188 -8.98 -4.09 5.03
C LEU A 188 -8.44 -3.85 3.61
N MET A 189 -7.16 -4.08 3.38
CA MET A 189 -6.56 -3.92 2.07
C MET A 189 -7.17 -4.87 1.04
N THR A 190 -7.61 -6.05 1.42
CA THR A 190 -8.26 -7.01 0.52
C THR A 190 -9.58 -6.51 -0.06
N VAL A 191 -10.24 -5.58 0.62
CA VAL A 191 -11.47 -4.91 0.14
C VAL A 191 -11.20 -3.54 -0.51
N GLY A 192 -9.94 -3.25 -0.82
CA GLY A 192 -9.52 -2.04 -1.53
C GLY A 192 -9.37 -0.79 -0.65
N ILE A 193 -9.15 -0.97 0.65
CA ILE A 193 -8.83 0.12 1.58
C ILE A 193 -7.32 0.15 1.78
N GLY A 194 -6.66 1.25 1.37
CA GLY A 194 -5.21 1.38 1.39
C GLY A 194 -4.61 1.26 2.79
N LEU A 195 -3.50 0.53 2.90
CA LEU A 195 -2.81 0.27 4.16
C LEU A 195 -1.83 1.40 4.54
N TYR A 196 -1.29 2.16 3.58
CA TYR A 196 -0.13 3.02 3.77
C TYR A 196 -0.35 4.11 4.82
N ALA A 197 -1.29 5.02 4.61
CA ALA A 197 -1.53 6.12 5.53
C ALA A 197 -1.90 5.67 6.96
N PRO A 198 -2.78 4.67 7.17
CA PRO A 198 -3.04 4.13 8.49
C PRO A 198 -1.82 3.49 9.17
N CYS A 199 -0.99 2.76 8.42
CA CYS A 199 0.24 2.17 8.94
C CYS A 199 1.23 3.26 9.37
N MET A 200 1.39 4.29 8.56
CA MET A 200 2.28 5.43 8.83
C MET A 200 1.90 6.15 10.12
N ILE A 201 0.61 6.38 10.32
CA ILE A 201 0.07 6.96 11.55
C ILE A 201 0.28 6.04 12.75
N MET A 202 -0.06 4.76 12.63
CA MET A 202 0.12 3.78 13.69
C MET A 202 1.57 3.74 14.19
N VAL A 203 2.51 3.59 13.26
CA VAL A 203 3.96 3.55 13.55
C VAL A 203 4.39 4.82 14.30
N SER A 204 3.93 5.98 13.83
CA SER A 204 4.29 7.27 14.42
C SER A 204 3.68 7.48 15.80
N LEU A 205 2.39 7.16 15.99
CA LEU A 205 1.69 7.31 17.29
C LEU A 205 2.24 6.35 18.36
N LEU A 206 2.80 5.21 17.95
CA LEU A 206 3.45 4.28 18.87
C LEU A 206 4.89 4.66 19.24
N GLY A 207 5.39 5.78 18.69
CA GLY A 207 6.68 6.37 19.05
C GLY A 207 7.86 5.95 18.17
N MET A 208 7.60 5.32 17.02
CA MET A 208 8.64 5.05 16.03
C MET A 208 8.90 6.26 15.12
N SER A 209 10.07 6.26 14.49
CA SER A 209 10.36 7.20 13.40
C SER A 209 9.35 7.05 12.26
N PRO A 210 8.76 8.14 11.74
CA PRO A 210 7.86 8.07 10.59
C PRO A 210 8.49 7.42 9.35
N VAL A 211 9.81 7.53 9.20
CA VAL A 211 10.55 6.90 8.10
C VAL A 211 10.53 5.36 8.22
N ALA A 212 10.48 4.82 9.44
CA ALA A 212 10.38 3.38 9.68
C ALA A 212 9.04 2.77 9.18
N ALA A 213 8.03 3.59 8.93
CA ALA A 213 6.77 3.13 8.35
C ALA A 213 6.94 2.62 6.91
N PHE A 214 7.85 3.21 6.12
CA PHE A 214 8.02 2.86 4.71
C PHE A 214 8.33 1.38 4.49
N PRO A 215 9.39 0.78 5.07
CA PRO A 215 9.66 -0.65 4.89
C PRO A 215 8.56 -1.54 5.48
N ILE A 216 7.85 -1.10 6.51
CA ILE A 216 6.75 -1.86 7.12
C ILE A 216 5.55 -1.91 6.18
N MET A 217 5.07 -0.75 5.71
CA MET A 217 3.89 -0.69 4.85
C MET A 217 4.13 -1.28 3.47
N MET A 218 5.28 -0.95 2.85
CA MET A 218 5.65 -1.48 1.54
C MET A 218 5.96 -2.98 1.62
N GLY A 219 6.69 -3.43 2.64
CA GLY A 219 6.94 -4.85 2.89
C GLY A 219 5.64 -5.63 3.12
N SER A 220 4.72 -5.10 3.92
CA SER A 220 3.40 -5.70 4.14
C SER A 220 2.65 -5.90 2.82
N CYS A 221 2.57 -4.87 1.98
CA CYS A 221 1.89 -4.92 0.69
C CYS A 221 2.60 -5.81 -0.32
N ALA A 222 3.93 -5.76 -0.37
CA ALA A 222 4.73 -6.54 -1.30
C ALA A 222 4.62 -8.06 -1.11
N PHE A 223 4.28 -8.51 0.08
CA PHE A 223 3.96 -9.93 0.33
C PHE A 223 2.47 -10.22 0.13
N LEU A 224 1.59 -9.35 0.63
CA LEU A 224 0.15 -9.54 0.61
C LEU A 224 -0.42 -9.48 -0.81
N MET A 225 -0.03 -8.49 -1.61
CA MET A 225 -0.59 -8.27 -2.94
C MET A 225 -0.31 -9.40 -3.92
N PRO A 226 0.90 -9.97 -4.04
CA PRO A 226 1.14 -11.13 -4.91
C PRO A 226 0.29 -12.35 -4.53
N ILE A 227 0.10 -12.60 -3.22
CA ILE A 227 -0.75 -13.71 -2.74
C ILE A 227 -2.20 -13.50 -3.17
N ALA A 228 -2.75 -12.29 -2.99
CA ALA A 228 -4.08 -11.95 -3.46
C ALA A 228 -4.18 -12.01 -4.99
N SER A 229 -3.13 -11.56 -5.70
CA SER A 229 -3.05 -11.55 -7.15
C SER A 229 -3.23 -12.93 -7.79
N LEU A 230 -2.64 -13.97 -7.20
CA LEU A 230 -2.78 -15.34 -7.71
C LEU A 230 -4.26 -15.77 -7.76
N ARG A 231 -5.06 -15.34 -6.77
CA ARG A 231 -6.49 -15.64 -6.72
C ARG A 231 -7.25 -14.86 -7.80
N PHE A 232 -6.98 -13.55 -7.96
CA PHE A 232 -7.61 -12.72 -8.99
C PHE A 232 -7.27 -13.19 -10.41
N ILE A 233 -6.03 -13.57 -10.66
CA ILE A 233 -5.58 -14.14 -11.94
C ILE A 233 -6.29 -15.48 -12.22
N ARG A 234 -6.45 -16.34 -11.21
CA ARG A 234 -7.12 -17.64 -11.36
C ARG A 234 -8.59 -17.50 -11.76
N PHE A 235 -9.29 -16.50 -11.20
CA PHE A 235 -10.71 -16.25 -11.48
C PHE A 235 -10.95 -15.28 -12.64
N ASP A 236 -9.91 -14.87 -13.35
CA ASP A 236 -9.96 -13.88 -14.45
C ASP A 236 -10.67 -12.57 -14.08
N ALA A 237 -10.59 -12.18 -12.80
CA ALA A 237 -11.21 -10.98 -12.25
C ALA A 237 -10.29 -9.75 -12.39
N ILE A 238 -9.66 -9.59 -13.57
CA ILE A 238 -8.68 -8.54 -13.89
C ILE A 238 -8.88 -7.99 -15.31
N SER A 239 -8.39 -6.77 -15.54
CA SER A 239 -8.15 -6.25 -16.88
C SER A 239 -6.67 -6.40 -17.21
N MET A 240 -6.29 -7.39 -18.02
CA MET A 240 -4.89 -7.69 -18.32
C MET A 240 -4.17 -6.48 -18.97
N ARG A 241 -4.84 -5.73 -19.83
CA ARG A 241 -4.33 -4.48 -20.41
C ARG A 241 -3.92 -3.47 -19.34
N ALA A 242 -4.82 -3.24 -18.39
CA ALA A 242 -4.57 -2.31 -17.30
C ALA A 242 -3.48 -2.82 -16.35
N VAL A 243 -3.47 -4.13 -16.02
CA VAL A 243 -2.40 -4.75 -15.25
C VAL A 243 -1.04 -4.48 -15.86
N LEU A 244 -0.87 -4.73 -17.17
CA LEU A 244 0.40 -4.47 -17.85
C LEU A 244 0.76 -2.99 -17.87
N GLY A 245 -0.22 -2.10 -18.08
CA GLY A 245 0.00 -0.65 -18.06
C GLY A 245 0.48 -0.18 -16.69
N LEU A 246 -0.20 -0.59 -15.62
CA LEU A 246 0.17 -0.27 -14.25
C LEU A 246 1.58 -0.80 -13.91
N THR A 247 1.85 -2.06 -14.21
CA THR A 247 3.17 -2.66 -13.91
C THR A 247 4.30 -1.99 -14.67
N LEU A 248 4.16 -1.82 -15.99
CA LEU A 248 5.23 -1.26 -16.84
C LEU A 248 5.45 0.24 -16.60
N GLY A 249 4.38 0.99 -16.35
CA GLY A 249 4.48 2.41 -15.99
C GLY A 249 4.88 2.61 -14.53
N GLY A 250 4.41 1.75 -13.64
CA GLY A 250 4.63 1.86 -12.21
C GLY A 250 6.09 1.68 -11.81
N ILE A 251 6.81 0.69 -12.36
CA ILE A 251 8.22 0.45 -12.00
C ILE A 251 9.10 1.71 -12.22
N PRO A 252 9.08 2.39 -13.38
CA PRO A 252 9.79 3.66 -13.54
C PRO A 252 9.33 4.74 -12.54
N GLY A 253 8.03 4.82 -12.26
CA GLY A 253 7.48 5.75 -11.27
C GLY A 253 8.07 5.54 -9.88
N VAL A 254 8.10 4.28 -9.42
CA VAL A 254 8.75 3.87 -8.16
C VAL A 254 10.21 4.28 -8.11
N LEU A 255 10.99 3.95 -9.14
CA LEU A 255 12.44 4.21 -9.15
C LEU A 255 12.74 5.71 -9.04
N ILE A 256 12.00 6.55 -9.76
CA ILE A 256 12.17 8.00 -9.72
C ILE A 256 11.74 8.56 -8.36
N ALA A 257 10.59 8.13 -7.83
CA ALA A 257 10.10 8.60 -6.53
C ALA A 257 11.03 8.17 -5.38
N ALA A 258 11.51 6.94 -5.38
CA ALA A 258 12.43 6.44 -4.36
C ALA A 258 13.76 7.23 -4.34
N TYR A 259 14.27 7.60 -5.52
CA TYR A 259 15.45 8.46 -5.62
C TYR A 259 15.21 9.83 -4.98
N ILE A 260 14.04 10.44 -5.23
CA ILE A 260 13.65 11.73 -4.64
C ILE A 260 13.49 11.59 -3.12
N VAL A 261 12.72 10.61 -2.63
CA VAL A 261 12.46 10.42 -1.19
C VAL A 261 13.75 10.16 -0.41
N LYS A 262 14.68 9.39 -0.97
CA LYS A 262 15.97 9.13 -0.35
C LYS A 262 16.78 10.41 -0.09
N SER A 263 16.60 11.43 -0.91
CA SER A 263 17.31 12.71 -0.80
C SER A 263 16.62 13.73 0.12
N LEU A 264 15.40 13.45 0.60
CA LEU A 264 14.65 14.39 1.43
C LEU A 264 15.19 14.44 2.86
N PRO A 265 15.35 15.63 3.45
CA PRO A 265 15.66 15.76 4.87
C PRO A 265 14.47 15.30 5.74
N LEU A 266 14.76 14.82 6.95
CA LEU A 266 13.76 14.26 7.87
C LEU A 266 12.56 15.20 8.11
N GLY A 267 12.81 16.52 8.16
CA GLY A 267 11.75 17.53 8.27
C GLY A 267 10.78 17.50 7.08
N ALA A 268 11.30 17.37 5.86
CA ALA A 268 10.45 17.26 4.66
C ALA A 268 9.64 15.98 4.65
N VAL A 269 10.22 14.85 5.09
CA VAL A 269 9.48 13.59 5.23
C VAL A 269 8.33 13.71 6.23
N ARG A 270 8.53 14.40 7.37
CA ARG A 270 7.46 14.64 8.34
C ARG A 270 6.29 15.43 7.74
N TRP A 271 6.57 16.49 6.99
CA TRP A 271 5.54 17.27 6.30
C TRP A 271 4.87 16.47 5.18
N LEU A 272 5.63 15.65 4.46
CA LEU A 272 5.08 14.72 3.49
C LEU A 272 4.05 13.78 4.16
N VAL A 273 4.36 13.21 5.32
CA VAL A 273 3.43 12.37 6.10
C VAL A 273 2.14 13.12 6.41
N VAL A 274 2.22 14.38 6.85
CA VAL A 274 1.03 15.20 7.14
C VAL A 274 0.16 15.36 5.89
N VAL A 275 0.77 15.74 4.77
CA VAL A 275 0.05 15.94 3.49
C VAL A 275 -0.62 14.64 3.03
N VAL A 276 0.13 13.53 3.07
CA VAL A 276 -0.35 12.20 2.70
C VAL A 276 -1.55 11.78 3.54
N VAL A 277 -1.46 11.95 4.86
CA VAL A 277 -2.52 11.54 5.78
C VAL A 277 -3.77 12.40 5.63
N LEU A 278 -3.61 13.71 5.42
CA LEU A 278 -4.74 14.60 5.12
C LEU A 278 -5.42 14.23 3.81
N TYR A 279 -4.63 13.95 2.77
CA TYR A 279 -5.15 13.48 1.49
C TYR A 279 -5.90 12.15 1.62
N ALA A 280 -5.32 11.17 2.30
CA ALA A 280 -5.96 9.88 2.52
C ALA A 280 -7.26 9.99 3.33
N SER A 281 -7.27 10.83 4.38
CA SER A 281 -8.47 11.16 5.14
C SER A 281 -9.55 11.76 4.23
N TYR A 282 -9.20 12.78 3.45
CA TYR A 282 -10.12 13.42 2.52
C TYR A 282 -10.72 12.42 1.53
N VAL A 283 -9.88 11.58 0.89
CA VAL A 283 -10.33 10.58 -0.09
C VAL A 283 -11.25 9.56 0.55
N MET A 284 -10.95 9.08 1.76
CA MET A 284 -11.78 8.11 2.47
C MET A 284 -13.13 8.70 2.86
N LEU A 285 -13.15 9.91 3.42
CA LEU A 285 -14.39 10.59 3.80
C LEU A 285 -15.24 10.90 2.56
N ARG A 286 -14.65 11.47 1.51
CA ARG A 286 -15.34 11.74 0.26
C ARG A 286 -15.95 10.47 -0.35
N SER A 287 -15.20 9.37 -0.37
CA SER A 287 -15.66 8.07 -0.89
C SER A 287 -16.80 7.47 -0.06
N ALA A 288 -16.84 7.73 1.26
CA ALA A 288 -17.91 7.28 2.15
C ALA A 288 -19.25 8.00 1.89
N PHE A 289 -19.20 9.25 1.42
CA PHE A 289 -20.38 10.09 1.16
C PHE A 289 -20.72 10.22 -0.33
N ALA A 290 -19.88 9.72 -1.24
CA ALA A 290 -20.16 9.73 -2.67
C ALA A 290 -21.38 8.86 -3.00
N PRO A 291 -22.29 9.30 -3.88
CA PRO A 291 -23.35 8.46 -4.44
C PRO A 291 -22.72 7.21 -5.08
N ARG A 292 -23.38 6.07 -4.95
CA ARG A 292 -22.97 4.87 -5.70
C ARG A 292 -23.18 5.19 -7.20
N PRO A 293 -22.16 5.03 -8.05
CA PRO A 293 -22.39 5.13 -9.48
C PRO A 293 -23.40 4.05 -9.89
N ASP A 294 -24.38 4.42 -10.68
CA ASP A 294 -25.24 3.45 -11.36
C ASP A 294 -24.35 2.57 -12.25
N THR A 295 -24.53 1.27 -12.13
CA THR A 295 -23.73 0.23 -12.81
C THR A 295 -24.07 0.08 -14.30
N THR A 296 -24.71 1.05 -14.91
CA THR A 296 -25.11 1.03 -16.32
C THR A 296 -24.33 2.07 -17.09
N GLU A 297 -23.34 1.66 -17.79
CA GLU A 297 -22.72 2.23 -18.98
C GLU A 297 -21.19 2.27 -18.95
N TYR A 298 -20.58 1.11 -19.05
CA TYR A 298 -19.19 1.04 -19.50
C TYR A 298 -19.21 0.66 -20.98
N ALA A 299 -18.71 1.57 -21.84
CA ALA A 299 -18.49 1.26 -23.24
C ALA A 299 -17.44 0.14 -23.34
N TYR A 300 -17.89 -1.08 -23.53
CA TYR A 300 -17.08 -2.19 -23.97
C TYR A 300 -16.77 -1.98 -25.44
N GLU A 301 -15.58 -1.51 -25.77
CA GLU A 301 -14.99 -1.85 -27.06
C GLU A 301 -14.19 -3.15 -26.87
N ALA A 302 -14.67 -4.17 -27.55
CA ALA A 302 -14.16 -5.53 -27.62
C ALA A 302 -12.73 -5.61 -28.20
#